data_61a6a937a9f6efdd004cfbd1f9998b07
#
_entry.id   61a6a937a9f6efdd004cfbd1f9998b07
#
_cell.length_a   1.000
_cell.length_b   1.000
_cell.length_c   1.000
_cell.angle_alpha   90.00
_cell.angle_beta   90.00
_cell.angle_gamma   90.00
#
_symmetry.space_group_name_H-M   'P 1'
#
loop_
_entity.id
_entity.type
_entity.pdbx_description
1 polymer ?
#
loop_
_entity_poly.entity_id
_entity_poly.type
_entity_poly.pdbx_seq_one_letter_code
_entity_poly.pdbx_strand_id
1 'polypeptide(L)'
;MKKLLIGGAALLASASALAQVAPATPAPAPRAERVQTRIEVQAKVAEHFAKVDANHDGSITKVEADAAMQAFHAKFAEHAKDRRDDRRDNVFERLDTNRDGAVSRSEWDTGAAQREQRIASRDRNGDGRPDARGSRHDGMRDMGGFGGRMFEMADANKDGRVTLQEAQVAALQHFDMADANRDGQITPDERRQLHERMRAQHRG
;
A
#
# COMPACT_ATOMS: atom_id res chain seq x y z
N MET A 1 -62.10 -52.55 -30.20
CA MET A 1 -63.03 -52.24 -29.09
C MET A 1 -62.30 -52.45 -27.77
N LYS A 2 -62.47 -51.56 -26.87
CA LYS A 2 -62.01 -51.45 -25.50
C LYS A 2 -60.81 -50.51 -25.28
N LYS A 3 -61.17 -49.29 -24.89
CA LYS A 3 -60.36 -48.25 -24.31
C LYS A 3 -59.93 -48.62 -22.91
N LEU A 4 -58.71 -48.42 -22.55
CA LEU A 4 -58.28 -48.38 -21.15
C LEU A 4 -57.55 -47.10 -20.88
N LEU A 5 -58.17 -46.25 -20.08
CA LEU A 5 -57.59 -45.02 -19.51
C LEU A 5 -56.79 -45.44 -18.26
N ILE A 6 -55.51 -45.06 -18.21
CA ILE A 6 -54.74 -45.13 -16.98
C ILE A 6 -54.28 -43.71 -16.67
N GLY A 7 -54.83 -43.17 -15.62
CA GLY A 7 -54.44 -41.85 -15.07
C GLY A 7 -53.10 -41.93 -14.39
N GLY A 8 -52.19 -41.06 -14.77
CA GLY A 8 -50.89 -40.86 -14.11
C GLY A 8 -50.97 -39.64 -13.21
N ALA A 9 -50.88 -39.87 -11.91
CA ALA A 9 -50.73 -38.76 -10.93
C ALA A 9 -49.38 -38.15 -11.01
N ALA A 10 -49.33 -36.84 -11.32
CA ALA A 10 -48.11 -36.07 -11.27
C ALA A 10 -47.81 -35.66 -9.81
N LEU A 11 -46.75 -36.23 -9.24
CA LEU A 11 -46.16 -35.79 -7.98
C LEU A 11 -45.28 -34.56 -8.24
N LEU A 12 -45.74 -33.40 -7.83
CA LEU A 12 -44.95 -32.18 -7.78
C LEU A 12 -44.00 -32.25 -6.58
N ALA A 13 -42.76 -32.61 -6.82
CA ALA A 13 -41.69 -32.49 -5.84
C ALA A 13 -41.23 -31.04 -5.78
N SER A 14 -41.62 -30.29 -4.75
CA SER A 14 -41.12 -28.96 -4.44
C SER A 14 -39.71 -29.08 -3.88
N ALA A 15 -38.69 -28.84 -4.70
CA ALA A 15 -37.32 -28.70 -4.26
C ALA A 15 -37.14 -27.33 -3.64
N SER A 16 -37.16 -27.26 -2.31
CA SER A 16 -36.74 -26.06 -1.57
C SER A 16 -35.23 -25.91 -1.71
N ALA A 17 -34.78 -25.02 -2.58
CA ALA A 17 -33.38 -24.61 -2.68
C ALA A 17 -33.03 -23.80 -1.43
N LEU A 18 -32.38 -24.43 -0.46
CA LEU A 18 -31.67 -23.76 0.60
C LEU A 18 -30.46 -23.04 -0.03
N ALA A 19 -30.59 -21.73 -0.24
CA ALA A 19 -29.48 -20.92 -0.60
C ALA A 19 -28.46 -20.91 0.58
N GLN A 20 -27.43 -21.72 0.46
CA GLN A 20 -26.27 -21.63 1.36
C GLN A 20 -25.61 -20.27 1.12
N VAL A 21 -25.83 -19.34 2.04
CA VAL A 21 -25.05 -18.11 2.14
C VAL A 21 -23.62 -18.54 2.50
N ALA A 22 -22.72 -18.50 1.54
CA ALA A 22 -21.30 -18.70 1.80
C ALA A 22 -20.85 -17.67 2.86
N PRO A 23 -20.10 -18.09 3.89
CA PRO A 23 -19.59 -17.15 4.87
C PRO A 23 -18.74 -16.09 4.16
N ALA A 24 -19.07 -14.82 4.36
CA ALA A 24 -18.32 -13.70 3.82
C ALA A 24 -16.88 -13.82 4.31
N THR A 25 -15.94 -13.92 3.39
CA THR A 25 -14.52 -13.91 3.72
C THR A 25 -14.22 -12.57 4.41
N PRO A 26 -13.71 -12.58 5.65
CA PRO A 26 -13.42 -11.33 6.35
C PRO A 26 -12.42 -10.49 5.53
N ALA A 27 -12.68 -9.19 5.45
CA ALA A 27 -11.78 -8.26 4.77
C ALA A 27 -10.37 -8.38 5.37
N PRO A 28 -9.29 -8.36 4.56
CA PRO A 28 -7.93 -8.45 5.08
C PRO A 28 -7.66 -7.31 6.05
N ALA A 29 -7.09 -7.64 7.21
CA ALA A 29 -6.73 -6.66 8.23
C ALA A 29 -5.82 -5.55 7.65
N PRO A 30 -5.90 -4.30 8.16
CA PRO A 30 -5.00 -3.22 7.78
C PRO A 30 -3.54 -3.65 7.90
N ARG A 31 -2.67 -3.19 6.99
CA ARG A 31 -1.26 -3.61 6.93
C ARG A 31 -0.49 -3.42 8.25
N ALA A 32 -0.92 -2.46 9.07
CA ALA A 32 -0.34 -2.19 10.39
C ALA A 32 -0.70 -3.23 11.46
N GLU A 33 -1.79 -3.97 11.26
CA GLU A 33 -2.29 -4.98 12.21
C GLU A 33 -2.03 -6.42 11.73
N ARG A 34 -1.42 -6.56 10.55
CA ARG A 34 -1.20 -7.87 9.95
C ARG A 34 0.10 -8.48 10.46
N VAL A 35 0.03 -9.69 10.96
CA VAL A 35 1.23 -10.53 11.20
C VAL A 35 1.87 -10.88 9.86
N GLN A 36 3.18 -10.80 9.78
CA GLN A 36 3.96 -11.13 8.59
C GLN A 36 4.85 -12.32 8.88
N THR A 37 4.70 -13.39 8.14
CA THR A 37 5.50 -14.60 8.31
C THR A 37 6.76 -14.58 7.44
N ARG A 38 7.77 -15.35 7.84
CA ARG A 38 9.01 -15.56 7.08
C ARG A 38 8.74 -16.09 5.67
N ILE A 39 7.78 -17.03 5.54
CA ILE A 39 7.39 -17.61 4.26
C ILE A 39 6.74 -16.55 3.36
N GLU A 40 5.90 -15.69 3.90
CA GLU A 40 5.30 -14.59 3.13
C GLU A 40 6.34 -13.59 2.64
N VAL A 41 7.40 -13.34 3.41
CA VAL A 41 8.51 -12.48 2.97
C VAL A 41 9.23 -13.12 1.79
N GLN A 42 9.59 -14.40 1.90
CA GLN A 42 10.25 -15.12 0.80
C GLN A 42 9.39 -15.13 -0.48
N ALA A 43 8.09 -15.40 -0.35
CA ALA A 43 7.17 -15.40 -1.49
C ALA A 43 7.07 -14.01 -2.16
N LYS A 44 7.00 -12.94 -1.36
CA LYS A 44 6.98 -11.57 -1.89
C LYS A 44 8.29 -11.19 -2.56
N VAL A 45 9.42 -11.61 -2.01
CA VAL A 45 10.72 -11.37 -2.65
C VAL A 45 10.78 -12.07 -4.00
N ALA A 46 10.33 -13.33 -4.08
CA ALA A 46 10.30 -14.06 -5.35
C ALA A 46 9.36 -13.39 -6.37
N GLU A 47 8.20 -12.91 -5.95
CA GLU A 47 7.28 -12.17 -6.82
C GLU A 47 7.88 -10.86 -7.33
N HIS A 48 8.55 -10.10 -6.46
CA HIS A 48 9.24 -8.87 -6.85
C HIS A 48 10.42 -9.15 -7.76
N PHE A 49 11.20 -10.16 -7.45
CA PHE A 49 12.34 -10.58 -8.24
C PHE A 49 11.92 -10.88 -9.68
N ALA A 50 10.90 -11.70 -9.87
CA ALA A 50 10.37 -12.04 -11.18
C ALA A 50 9.82 -10.84 -11.98
N LYS A 51 9.47 -9.74 -11.33
CA LYS A 51 9.04 -8.50 -12.00
C LYS A 51 10.21 -7.62 -12.43
N VAL A 52 11.35 -7.73 -11.76
CA VAL A 52 12.54 -6.92 -12.03
C VAL A 52 13.48 -7.64 -12.98
N ASP A 53 13.61 -8.95 -12.87
CA ASP A 53 14.32 -9.83 -13.79
C ASP A 53 13.56 -9.88 -15.13
N ALA A 54 13.83 -8.90 -15.99
CA ALA A 54 13.08 -8.70 -17.23
C ALA A 54 13.44 -9.72 -18.33
N ASN A 55 14.66 -10.22 -18.32
CA ASN A 55 15.16 -11.21 -19.26
C ASN A 55 14.96 -12.66 -18.79
N HIS A 56 14.55 -12.84 -17.52
CA HIS A 56 14.31 -14.14 -16.87
C HIS A 56 15.55 -15.05 -16.86
N ASP A 57 16.75 -14.46 -16.68
CA ASP A 57 17.99 -15.21 -16.58
C ASP A 57 18.29 -15.70 -15.15
N GLY A 58 17.43 -15.39 -14.19
CA GLY A 58 17.54 -15.78 -12.79
C GLY A 58 18.45 -14.87 -11.97
N SER A 59 18.86 -13.72 -12.54
CA SER A 59 19.63 -12.69 -11.83
C SER A 59 19.16 -11.29 -12.22
N ILE A 60 19.15 -10.38 -11.27
CA ILE A 60 18.88 -8.96 -11.53
C ILE A 60 20.20 -8.25 -11.73
N THR A 61 20.37 -7.64 -12.88
CA THR A 61 21.50 -6.74 -13.17
C THR A 61 21.21 -5.33 -12.68
N LYS A 62 22.25 -4.52 -12.54
CA LYS A 62 22.08 -3.09 -12.19
C LYS A 62 21.19 -2.35 -13.20
N VAL A 63 21.28 -2.70 -14.48
CA VAL A 63 20.46 -2.08 -15.55
C VAL A 63 18.97 -2.40 -15.34
N GLU A 64 18.63 -3.64 -15.01
CA GLU A 64 17.24 -4.06 -14.72
C GLU A 64 16.73 -3.41 -13.45
N ALA A 65 17.54 -3.35 -12.39
CA ALA A 65 17.19 -2.67 -11.16
C ALA A 65 16.92 -1.18 -11.38
N ASP A 66 17.77 -0.49 -12.13
CA ASP A 66 17.61 0.93 -12.47
C ASP A 66 16.36 1.15 -13.36
N ALA A 67 16.10 0.28 -14.34
CA ALA A 67 14.91 0.34 -15.18
C ALA A 67 13.62 0.12 -14.38
N ALA A 68 13.60 -0.85 -13.48
CA ALA A 68 12.46 -1.10 -12.59
C ALA A 68 12.19 0.10 -11.66
N MET A 69 13.25 0.73 -11.15
CA MET A 69 13.15 1.92 -10.33
C MET A 69 12.58 3.12 -11.13
N GLN A 70 13.04 3.33 -12.35
CA GLN A 70 12.51 4.38 -13.24
C GLN A 70 11.03 4.15 -13.53
N ALA A 71 10.62 2.91 -13.83
CA ALA A 71 9.23 2.56 -14.05
C ALA A 71 8.36 2.80 -12.80
N PHE A 72 8.88 2.50 -11.61
CA PHE A 72 8.22 2.80 -10.34
C PHE A 72 8.04 4.31 -10.14
N HIS A 73 9.08 5.10 -10.38
CA HIS A 73 9.02 6.57 -10.28
C HIS A 73 8.02 7.18 -11.27
N ALA A 74 7.99 6.69 -12.51
CA ALA A 74 7.04 7.13 -13.53
C ALA A 74 5.59 6.90 -13.08
N LYS A 75 5.25 5.69 -12.61
CA LYS A 75 3.93 5.36 -12.07
C LYS A 75 3.57 6.22 -10.84
N PHE A 76 4.55 6.45 -9.97
CA PHE A 76 4.33 7.29 -8.81
C PHE A 76 4.06 8.75 -9.18
N ALA A 77 4.77 9.29 -10.17
CA ALA A 77 4.57 10.64 -10.69
C ALA A 77 3.17 10.79 -11.34
N GLU A 78 2.72 9.80 -12.10
CA GLU A 78 1.39 9.74 -12.68
C GLU A 78 0.31 9.78 -11.59
N HIS A 79 0.36 8.88 -10.61
CA HIS A 79 -0.57 8.90 -9.48
C HIS A 79 -0.48 10.17 -8.60
N ALA A 80 0.67 10.85 -8.57
CA ALA A 80 0.79 12.12 -7.88
C ALA A 80 0.11 13.26 -8.66
N LYS A 81 0.11 13.18 -10.00
CA LYS A 81 -0.62 14.10 -10.87
C LYS A 81 -2.12 13.92 -10.68
N ASP A 82 -2.63 12.69 -10.81
CA ASP A 82 -4.05 12.38 -10.63
C ASP A 82 -4.56 12.90 -9.27
N ARG A 83 -3.83 12.63 -8.19
CA ARG A 83 -4.17 13.15 -6.85
C ARG A 83 -4.13 14.66 -6.72
N ARG A 84 -3.33 15.37 -7.56
CA ARG A 84 -3.34 16.83 -7.59
C ARG A 84 -4.57 17.36 -8.30
N ASP A 85 -4.95 16.72 -9.41
CA ASP A 85 -6.12 17.09 -10.19
C ASP A 85 -7.39 16.82 -9.37
N ASP A 86 -7.54 15.63 -8.76
CA ASP A 86 -8.61 15.33 -7.81
C ASP A 86 -8.70 16.34 -6.65
N ARG A 87 -7.56 16.82 -6.14
CA ARG A 87 -7.55 17.84 -5.08
C ARG A 87 -8.01 19.21 -5.57
N ARG A 88 -7.67 19.57 -6.81
CA ARG A 88 -8.13 20.82 -7.43
C ARG A 88 -9.63 20.80 -7.62
N ASP A 89 -10.16 19.72 -8.18
CA ASP A 89 -11.59 19.53 -8.40
C ASP A 89 -12.34 19.54 -7.06
N ASN A 90 -11.88 18.81 -6.08
CA ASN A 90 -12.43 18.82 -4.71
C ASN A 90 -12.35 20.20 -4.02
N VAL A 91 -11.35 21.03 -4.33
CA VAL A 91 -11.26 22.40 -3.80
C VAL A 91 -12.30 23.29 -4.49
N PHE A 92 -12.41 23.18 -5.80
CA PHE A 92 -13.40 23.93 -6.59
C PHE A 92 -14.82 23.60 -6.11
N GLU A 93 -15.21 22.31 -6.06
CA GLU A 93 -16.52 21.86 -5.60
C GLU A 93 -16.88 22.33 -4.17
N ARG A 94 -15.88 22.45 -3.31
CA ARG A 94 -16.11 22.98 -1.95
C ARG A 94 -16.27 24.48 -1.88
N LEU A 95 -15.69 25.20 -2.85
CA LEU A 95 -15.79 26.65 -2.92
C LEU A 95 -17.06 27.07 -3.66
N ASP A 96 -17.41 26.39 -4.76
CA ASP A 96 -18.65 26.58 -5.51
C ASP A 96 -19.83 26.00 -4.71
N THR A 97 -20.30 26.79 -3.75
CA THR A 97 -21.35 26.37 -2.81
C THR A 97 -22.71 26.30 -3.46
N ASN A 98 -22.99 27.20 -4.44
CA ASN A 98 -24.24 27.31 -5.17
C ASN A 98 -24.28 26.38 -6.40
N ARG A 99 -23.14 25.78 -6.79
CA ARG A 99 -22.96 24.86 -7.92
C ARG A 99 -23.33 25.49 -9.27
N ASP A 100 -22.99 26.77 -9.45
CA ASP A 100 -23.20 27.47 -10.72
C ASP A 100 -22.05 27.30 -11.71
N GLY A 101 -20.99 26.56 -11.33
CA GLY A 101 -19.82 26.32 -12.14
C GLY A 101 -18.78 27.43 -12.09
N ALA A 102 -18.93 28.39 -11.18
CA ALA A 102 -18.00 29.48 -10.95
C ALA A 102 -17.77 29.69 -9.45
N VAL A 103 -16.60 30.17 -9.07
CA VAL A 103 -16.32 30.55 -7.67
C VAL A 103 -16.40 32.07 -7.57
N SER A 104 -17.47 32.55 -6.96
CA SER A 104 -17.67 33.98 -6.69
C SER A 104 -16.70 34.51 -5.64
N ARG A 105 -16.54 35.83 -5.54
CA ARG A 105 -15.70 36.45 -4.52
C ARG A 105 -16.17 36.11 -3.10
N SER A 106 -17.49 36.10 -2.86
CA SER A 106 -18.07 35.77 -1.56
C SER A 106 -17.81 34.31 -1.15
N GLU A 107 -17.87 33.37 -2.09
CA GLU A 107 -17.55 31.96 -1.86
C GLU A 107 -16.07 31.75 -1.56
N TRP A 108 -15.19 32.45 -2.28
CA TRP A 108 -13.76 32.43 -2.01
C TRP A 108 -13.44 32.94 -0.60
N ASP A 109 -13.98 34.10 -0.19
CA ASP A 109 -13.74 34.69 1.11
C ASP A 109 -14.29 33.81 2.24
N THR A 110 -15.46 33.19 2.05
CA THR A 110 -16.02 32.19 2.97
C THR A 110 -15.11 30.95 3.10
N GLY A 111 -14.63 30.44 1.98
CA GLY A 111 -13.70 29.32 1.95
C GLY A 111 -12.35 29.63 2.60
N ALA A 112 -11.87 30.86 2.48
CA ALA A 112 -10.66 31.35 3.14
C ALA A 112 -10.84 31.37 4.67
N ALA A 113 -11.93 31.94 5.18
CA ALA A 113 -12.26 31.98 6.60
C ALA A 113 -12.38 30.55 7.21
N GLN A 114 -13.03 29.62 6.50
CA GLN A 114 -13.12 28.22 6.93
C GLN A 114 -11.75 27.53 6.97
N ARG A 115 -10.83 27.90 6.06
CA ARG A 115 -9.45 27.38 6.04
C ARG A 115 -8.68 27.87 7.25
N GLU A 116 -8.77 29.16 7.57
CA GLU A 116 -8.14 29.76 8.75
C GLU A 116 -8.61 29.08 10.05
N GLN A 117 -9.91 28.89 10.20
CA GLN A 117 -10.48 28.19 11.35
C GLN A 117 -9.94 26.75 11.47
N ARG A 118 -9.76 26.03 10.36
CA ARG A 118 -9.18 24.68 10.34
C ARG A 118 -7.70 24.68 10.68
N ILE A 119 -6.96 25.69 10.26
CA ILE A 119 -5.55 25.87 10.63
C ILE A 119 -5.47 26.15 12.12
N ALA A 120 -6.22 27.12 12.64
CA ALA A 120 -6.25 27.45 14.06
C ALA A 120 -6.65 26.27 14.95
N SER A 121 -7.60 25.43 14.51
CA SER A 121 -7.99 24.24 15.29
C SER A 121 -6.93 23.14 15.31
N ARG A 122 -5.95 23.16 14.45
CA ARG A 122 -4.83 22.20 14.34
C ARG A 122 -3.50 22.75 14.82
N ASP A 123 -3.45 24.04 15.08
CA ASP A 123 -2.29 24.74 15.63
C ASP A 123 -2.37 24.67 17.16
N ARG A 124 -1.68 23.67 17.74
CA ARG A 124 -1.61 23.49 19.20
C ARG A 124 -0.54 24.33 19.86
N ASN A 125 0.49 24.73 19.09
CA ASN A 125 1.63 25.48 19.57
C ASN A 125 1.49 26.99 19.32
N GLY A 126 0.45 27.44 18.59
CA GLY A 126 0.14 28.86 18.38
C GLY A 126 1.09 29.59 17.42
N ASP A 127 1.82 28.86 16.56
CA ASP A 127 2.76 29.45 15.59
C ASP A 127 2.08 29.84 14.25
N GLY A 128 0.77 29.73 14.16
CA GLY A 128 -0.03 30.02 12.96
C GLY A 128 0.11 28.95 11.85
N ARG A 129 0.73 27.80 12.17
CA ARG A 129 0.89 26.70 11.24
C ARG A 129 0.19 25.45 11.80
N PRO A 130 -0.53 24.68 10.98
CA PRO A 130 -1.05 23.42 11.46
C PRO A 130 0.12 22.54 11.89
N ASP A 131 0.06 22.01 13.13
CA ASP A 131 1.03 21.02 13.60
C ASP A 131 1.15 19.90 12.57
N ALA A 132 2.23 19.89 11.82
CA ALA A 132 2.50 18.87 10.85
C ALA A 132 2.70 17.55 11.61
N ARG A 133 1.67 16.71 11.64
CA ARG A 133 1.89 15.30 11.92
C ARG A 133 2.86 14.78 10.88
N GLY A 134 4.16 14.84 11.24
CA GLY A 134 5.31 14.34 10.52
C GLY A 134 5.13 14.41 9.01
N SER A 135 5.71 15.41 8.39
CA SER A 135 5.80 15.46 6.94
C SER A 135 6.55 14.20 6.47
N ARG A 136 5.79 13.15 6.14
CA ARG A 136 6.32 11.90 5.58
C ARG A 136 6.95 12.10 4.20
N HIS A 137 7.15 13.36 3.80
CA HIS A 137 7.69 13.74 2.51
C HIS A 137 9.21 13.92 2.47
N ASP A 138 9.87 14.09 3.64
CA ASP A 138 11.34 14.22 3.65
C ASP A 138 12.07 12.90 3.34
N GLY A 139 11.47 11.75 3.68
CA GLY A 139 12.05 10.45 3.33
C GLY A 139 12.01 10.09 1.84
N MET A 140 11.31 10.87 1.01
CA MET A 140 11.11 10.53 -0.40
C MET A 140 12.12 11.18 -1.34
N ARG A 141 12.85 12.21 -0.87
CA ARG A 141 13.93 12.85 -1.64
C ARG A 141 15.19 11.99 -1.71
N ASP A 142 15.36 11.08 -0.75
CA ASP A 142 16.50 10.15 -0.68
C ASP A 142 16.24 8.80 -1.39
N MET A 143 15.03 8.60 -1.93
CA MET A 143 14.67 7.35 -2.63
C MET A 143 15.40 7.16 -3.97
N GLY A 144 15.98 8.20 -4.55
CA GLY A 144 16.82 8.08 -5.74
C GLY A 144 18.11 7.30 -5.50
N GLY A 145 18.63 7.33 -4.26
CA GLY A 145 19.78 6.53 -3.83
C GLY A 145 19.41 5.15 -3.27
N PHE A 146 18.12 4.94 -2.96
CA PHE A 146 17.67 3.72 -2.27
C PHE A 146 17.76 2.47 -3.16
N GLY A 147 17.47 2.59 -4.47
CA GLY A 147 17.55 1.47 -5.42
C GLY A 147 18.97 0.95 -5.61
N GLY A 148 19.93 1.83 -5.82
CA GLY A 148 21.33 1.48 -5.96
C GLY A 148 21.92 0.89 -4.67
N ARG A 149 21.59 1.50 -3.53
CA ARG A 149 22.04 1.02 -2.21
C ARG A 149 21.42 -0.33 -1.84
N MET A 150 20.15 -0.56 -2.16
CA MET A 150 19.50 -1.86 -1.96
C MET A 150 20.11 -2.94 -2.83
N PHE A 151 20.45 -2.61 -4.09
CA PHE A 151 21.15 -3.52 -4.98
C PHE A 151 22.52 -3.92 -4.40
N GLU A 152 23.34 -2.95 -4.00
CA GLU A 152 24.66 -3.18 -3.39
C GLU A 152 24.59 -3.98 -2.08
N MET A 153 23.54 -3.80 -1.30
CA MET A 153 23.30 -4.59 -0.06
C MET A 153 22.85 -6.02 -0.36
N ALA A 154 22.12 -6.23 -1.44
CA ALA A 154 21.66 -7.54 -1.85
C ALA A 154 22.74 -8.34 -2.58
N ASP A 155 23.59 -7.68 -3.37
CA ASP A 155 24.75 -8.28 -4.06
C ASP A 155 25.84 -8.61 -3.05
N ALA A 156 25.69 -9.77 -2.39
CA ALA A 156 26.56 -10.18 -1.30
C ALA A 156 27.95 -10.62 -1.79
N ASN A 157 28.03 -11.19 -2.98
CA ASN A 157 29.27 -11.69 -3.58
C ASN A 157 29.99 -10.61 -4.42
N LYS A 158 29.33 -9.47 -4.66
CA LYS A 158 29.83 -8.32 -5.45
C LYS A 158 30.19 -8.67 -6.89
N ASP A 159 29.41 -9.54 -7.51
CA ASP A 159 29.59 -9.90 -8.93
C ASP A 159 28.83 -8.96 -9.88
N GLY A 160 28.12 -7.96 -9.36
CA GLY A 160 27.32 -7.00 -10.11
C GLY A 160 25.95 -7.53 -10.52
N ARG A 161 25.53 -8.64 -9.94
CA ARG A 161 24.22 -9.26 -10.14
C ARG A 161 23.62 -9.65 -8.79
N VAL A 162 22.30 -9.66 -8.71
CA VAL A 162 21.59 -10.14 -7.53
C VAL A 162 20.77 -11.35 -7.93
N THR A 163 21.10 -12.51 -7.38
CA THR A 163 20.33 -13.74 -7.53
C THR A 163 19.10 -13.73 -6.62
N LEU A 164 18.10 -14.57 -6.91
CA LEU A 164 16.93 -14.73 -6.04
C LEU A 164 17.35 -15.15 -4.62
N GLN A 165 18.37 -15.99 -4.48
CA GLN A 165 18.87 -16.42 -3.19
C GLN A 165 19.44 -15.25 -2.40
N GLU A 166 20.27 -14.40 -3.00
CA GLU A 166 20.84 -13.21 -2.37
C GLU A 166 19.74 -12.21 -1.97
N ALA A 167 18.77 -11.97 -2.84
CA ALA A 167 17.63 -11.11 -2.53
C ALA A 167 16.82 -11.64 -1.33
N GLN A 168 16.60 -12.95 -1.25
CA GLN A 168 15.92 -13.59 -0.12
C GLN A 168 16.74 -13.49 1.16
N VAL A 169 18.04 -13.74 1.11
CA VAL A 169 18.94 -13.62 2.29
C VAL A 169 18.92 -12.18 2.82
N ALA A 170 19.06 -11.19 1.96
CA ALA A 170 19.01 -9.77 2.36
C ALA A 170 17.66 -9.40 3.01
N ALA A 171 16.55 -9.85 2.43
CA ALA A 171 15.21 -9.60 2.99
C ALA A 171 15.01 -10.30 4.34
N LEU A 172 15.54 -11.51 4.49
CA LEU A 172 15.42 -12.26 5.74
C LEU A 172 16.31 -11.69 6.85
N GLN A 173 17.44 -11.07 6.55
CA GLN A 173 18.20 -10.31 7.55
C GLN A 173 17.38 -9.17 8.15
N HIS A 174 16.63 -8.42 7.33
CA HIS A 174 15.70 -7.41 7.82
C HIS A 174 14.54 -8.01 8.64
N PHE A 175 14.03 -9.16 8.22
CA PHE A 175 13.01 -9.89 8.96
C PHE A 175 13.52 -10.29 10.35
N ASP A 176 14.70 -10.89 10.42
CA ASP A 176 15.31 -11.36 11.67
C ASP A 176 15.64 -10.22 12.65
N MET A 177 15.87 -9.00 12.16
CA MET A 177 16.00 -7.81 13.02
C MET A 177 14.66 -7.36 13.63
N ALA A 178 13.56 -7.63 12.96
CA ALA A 178 12.22 -7.26 13.40
C ALA A 178 11.60 -8.34 14.30
N ASP A 179 11.83 -9.61 13.97
CA ASP A 179 11.40 -10.79 14.73
C ASP A 179 12.26 -10.92 16.00
N ALA A 180 11.85 -10.23 17.06
CA ALA A 180 12.63 -10.13 18.29
C ALA A 180 12.63 -11.43 19.11
N ASN A 181 11.54 -12.19 19.06
CA ASN A 181 11.36 -13.46 19.78
C ASN A 181 11.79 -14.68 18.95
N ARG A 182 12.07 -14.51 17.65
CA ARG A 182 12.49 -15.54 16.69
C ARG A 182 11.46 -16.65 16.51
N ASP A 183 10.17 -16.29 16.54
CA ASP A 183 9.10 -17.26 16.29
C ASP A 183 8.74 -17.42 14.79
N GLY A 184 9.45 -16.69 13.91
CA GLY A 184 9.23 -16.71 12.46
C GLY A 184 8.06 -15.85 12.01
N GLN A 185 7.59 -14.94 12.89
CA GLN A 185 6.51 -14.02 12.62
C GLN A 185 6.89 -12.60 13.10
N ILE A 186 6.52 -11.59 12.36
CA ILE A 186 6.60 -10.20 12.80
C ILE A 186 5.19 -9.73 13.19
N THR A 187 4.99 -9.57 14.46
CA THR A 187 3.75 -9.03 15.04
C THR A 187 3.68 -7.51 14.92
N PRO A 188 2.51 -6.89 15.06
CA PRO A 188 2.38 -5.44 15.14
C PRO A 188 3.21 -4.80 16.27
N ASP A 189 3.36 -5.50 17.39
CA ASP A 189 4.11 -5.04 18.55
C ASP A 189 5.61 -5.02 18.29
N GLU A 190 6.16 -6.06 17.72
CA GLU A 190 7.58 -6.13 17.33
C GLU A 190 7.93 -5.06 16.30
N ARG A 191 7.02 -4.82 15.35
CA ARG A 191 7.18 -3.74 14.37
C ARG A 191 7.23 -2.36 15.02
N ARG A 192 6.38 -2.11 16.04
CA ARG A 192 6.42 -0.86 16.82
C ARG A 192 7.74 -0.72 17.58
N GLN A 193 8.16 -1.76 18.27
CA GLN A 193 9.42 -1.78 19.02
C GLN A 193 10.64 -1.55 18.13
N LEU A 194 10.68 -2.14 16.93
CA LEU A 194 11.74 -1.87 15.96
C LEU A 194 11.77 -0.40 15.57
N HIS A 195 10.61 0.18 15.25
CA HIS A 195 10.51 1.62 14.91
C HIS A 195 10.97 2.54 16.05
N GLU A 196 10.66 2.21 17.29
CA GLU A 196 11.10 2.98 18.44
C GLU A 196 12.61 2.88 18.64
N ARG A 197 13.19 1.69 18.51
CA ARG A 197 14.65 1.48 18.55
C ARG A 197 15.38 2.29 17.48
N MET A 198 14.90 2.26 16.24
CA MET A 198 15.51 3.04 15.14
C MET A 198 15.39 4.55 15.36
N ARG A 199 14.28 5.04 15.89
CA ARG A 199 14.11 6.46 16.24
C ARG A 199 15.04 6.90 17.38
N ALA A 200 15.27 6.04 18.36
CA ALA A 200 16.18 6.33 19.46
C ALA A 200 17.63 6.47 18.97
N GLN A 201 18.07 5.63 18.05
CA GLN A 201 19.39 5.69 17.43
C GLN A 201 19.65 6.94 16.59
N HIS A 202 18.61 7.53 16.00
CA HIS A 202 18.74 8.76 15.19
C HIS A 202 18.67 10.08 16.00
N ARG A 203 18.38 9.99 17.31
CA ARG A 203 18.31 11.15 18.21
C ARG A 203 19.57 11.39 19.03
N GLY A 204 20.53 10.49 19.01
CA GLY A 204 21.83 10.59 19.66
C GLY A 204 22.92 10.95 18.67
#